data_25ec0e13625a209a605d1c1298781b91
#
_entry.id   25ec0e13625a209a605d1c1298781b91
#
_cell.length_a   1.000
_cell.length_b   1.000
_cell.length_c   1.000
_cell.angle_alpha   90.00
_cell.angle_beta   90.00
_cell.angle_gamma   90.00
#
_symmetry.space_group_name_H-M   'P 1'
#
loop_
_entity.id
_entity.type
_entity.pdbx_description
1 polymer ?
#
loop_
_entity_poly.entity_id
_entity_poly.type
_entity_poly.pdbx_seq_one_letter_code
_entity_poly.pdbx_strand_id
1 'polypeptide(L)'
;DQPLDLDSRSAALRVDAPLDGVNLQGANLSLRAATWEEDRGSGLLNARSNASGHSLSATAAKAPTVDGYGWRLQAWRIESDFANSSASVAADRSTTTPANDQYKTPATGWGLNAALRRRVAEIAGGRLEWEVGADARFNEGATNEFFSNPTGAGFARGRRAGGETSVAGAYVDGSWTGGDWLVAGGLRYDRWKNEAGFRYEYTLATGAPILDETDEDRSGEVVSARLAARRDLAAWLGEGYAWRAAAYSGFRPATLNELHRPFRVGNDITEANSGLEPETLRGIETGLAFDRSGVAWGATVFWNEIEDAIVNVTIGEGPATFPRAGFVPAGGVLRQRQNAGTIKAWGLELNGSVRATEALALNAALSWTDAEVDGGTAAPQLTGLRPAQAPEWSATAGVDWRATDRLSLGLAARYESARFDDDLNSRTLDPAVTLDARAEWSAGDGVMIWAAVDNAFDADVEVSMTGSDVAGYGPPRTVRAGVRFSY
;
A
#
# COMPACT_ATOMS: atom_id res chain seq x y z
N ASP A 1 3.95 -12.91 -29.13
CA ASP A 1 3.51 -11.64 -28.55
C ASP A 1 1.99 -11.54 -28.62
N GLN A 2 1.38 -11.03 -27.58
CA GLN A 2 -0.03 -10.67 -27.50
C GLN A 2 -0.13 -9.17 -27.21
N PRO A 3 -1.27 -8.52 -27.54
CA PRO A 3 -1.46 -7.12 -27.16
C PRO A 3 -1.38 -6.93 -25.65
N LEU A 4 -0.81 -5.81 -25.22
CA LEU A 4 -1.08 -5.25 -23.92
C LEU A 4 -2.46 -4.59 -24.01
N ASP A 5 -3.45 -5.14 -23.36
CA ASP A 5 -4.82 -4.63 -23.36
C ASP A 5 -5.33 -4.45 -21.92
N LEU A 6 -6.20 -3.49 -21.77
CA LEU A 6 -6.92 -3.21 -20.52
C LEU A 6 -8.36 -2.85 -20.85
N ASP A 7 -9.31 -3.64 -20.33
CA ASP A 7 -10.74 -3.28 -20.27
C ASP A 7 -11.10 -3.11 -18.78
N SER A 8 -11.58 -1.94 -18.41
CA SER A 8 -12.02 -1.69 -17.04
C SER A 8 -13.36 -0.98 -17.03
N ARG A 9 -14.25 -1.44 -16.14
CA ARG A 9 -15.57 -0.89 -15.93
C ARG A 9 -15.83 -0.70 -14.46
N SER A 10 -16.36 0.45 -14.10
CA SER A 10 -16.75 0.71 -12.73
C SER A 10 -17.99 1.59 -12.65
N ALA A 11 -18.78 1.38 -11.61
CA ALA A 11 -19.91 2.22 -11.28
C ALA A 11 -19.94 2.44 -9.77
N ALA A 12 -20.29 3.66 -9.36
CA ALA A 12 -20.47 3.98 -7.95
C ALA A 12 -21.68 4.89 -7.77
N LEU A 13 -22.43 4.61 -6.71
CA LEU A 13 -23.54 5.45 -6.25
C LEU A 13 -23.27 5.88 -4.81
N ARG A 14 -23.49 7.15 -4.52
CA ARG A 14 -23.50 7.69 -3.16
C ARG A 14 -24.79 8.47 -2.93
N VAL A 15 -25.38 8.24 -1.78
CA VAL A 15 -26.55 8.96 -1.31
C VAL A 15 -26.23 9.54 0.07
N ASP A 16 -26.37 10.84 0.20
CA ASP A 16 -26.23 11.55 1.46
C ASP A 16 -27.58 12.13 1.86
N ALA A 17 -28.01 11.90 3.09
CA ALA A 17 -29.27 12.36 3.63
C ALA A 17 -29.10 12.87 5.07
N PRO A 18 -29.72 13.98 5.44
CA PRO A 18 -29.82 14.39 6.84
C PRO A 18 -30.64 13.36 7.63
N LEU A 19 -30.23 13.16 8.88
CA LEU A 19 -31.00 12.34 9.84
C LEU A 19 -31.80 13.28 10.75
N ASP A 20 -33.12 13.26 10.60
CA ASP A 20 -34.03 14.08 11.41
C ASP A 20 -34.57 13.28 12.58
N GLY A 21 -34.50 13.83 13.81
CA GLY A 21 -35.01 13.24 15.04
C GLY A 21 -34.51 13.96 16.28
N VAL A 22 -35.14 13.75 17.41
CA VAL A 22 -34.94 14.53 18.66
C VAL A 22 -33.45 14.53 19.12
N ASN A 23 -32.69 13.46 18.83
CA ASN A 23 -31.27 13.35 19.18
C ASN A 23 -30.35 13.29 17.94
N LEU A 24 -30.87 13.39 16.72
CA LEU A 24 -30.17 13.24 15.47
C LEU A 24 -29.96 14.54 14.70
N GLN A 25 -30.47 15.68 15.21
CA GLN A 25 -30.31 16.97 14.56
C GLN A 25 -28.85 17.27 14.23
N GLY A 26 -28.57 17.57 12.96
CA GLY A 26 -27.24 17.81 12.43
C GLY A 26 -26.41 16.54 12.17
N ALA A 27 -27.02 15.38 12.25
CA ALA A 27 -26.41 14.14 11.79
C ALA A 27 -26.73 13.88 10.31
N ASN A 28 -25.80 13.20 9.62
CA ASN A 28 -25.94 12.81 8.23
C ASN A 28 -25.71 11.32 8.08
N LEU A 29 -26.46 10.69 7.18
CA LEU A 29 -26.24 9.34 6.69
C LEU A 29 -25.66 9.39 5.30
N SER A 30 -24.55 8.70 5.06
CA SER A 30 -23.96 8.48 3.75
C SER A 30 -23.99 6.99 3.43
N LEU A 31 -24.65 6.63 2.34
CA LEU A 31 -24.66 5.26 1.80
C LEU A 31 -23.86 5.26 0.50
N ARG A 32 -22.98 4.30 0.32
CA ARG A 32 -22.20 4.11 -0.90
C ARG A 32 -22.26 2.66 -1.34
N ALA A 33 -22.48 2.46 -2.63
CA ALA A 33 -22.34 1.18 -3.31
C ALA A 33 -21.40 1.39 -4.51
N ALA A 34 -20.51 0.44 -4.76
CA ALA A 34 -19.64 0.45 -5.93
C ALA A 34 -19.44 -0.97 -6.46
N THR A 35 -19.22 -1.08 -7.77
CA THR A 35 -18.83 -2.30 -8.46
C THR A 35 -17.73 -1.98 -9.45
N TRP A 36 -16.85 -2.93 -9.70
CA TRP A 36 -15.76 -2.81 -10.68
C TRP A 36 -15.45 -4.17 -11.31
N GLU A 37 -14.94 -4.11 -12.51
CA GLU A 37 -14.40 -5.22 -13.26
C GLU A 37 -13.22 -4.72 -14.08
N GLU A 38 -12.13 -5.48 -14.10
CA GLU A 38 -10.93 -5.20 -14.89
C GLU A 38 -10.44 -6.50 -15.52
N ASP A 39 -10.15 -6.47 -16.82
CA ASP A 39 -9.46 -7.52 -17.56
C ASP A 39 -8.20 -6.94 -18.21
N ARG A 40 -7.05 -7.59 -18.03
CA ARG A 40 -5.76 -7.11 -18.49
C ARG A 40 -4.94 -8.21 -19.14
N GLY A 41 -4.45 -7.94 -20.34
CA GLY A 41 -3.44 -8.74 -21.03
C GLY A 41 -2.02 -8.22 -20.69
N SER A 42 -1.09 -9.12 -20.44
CA SER A 42 0.30 -8.78 -20.08
C SER A 42 1.30 -8.96 -21.24
N GLY A 43 0.83 -8.98 -22.48
CA GLY A 43 1.68 -9.07 -23.67
C GLY A 43 2.18 -10.48 -24.01
N LEU A 44 1.92 -11.48 -23.17
CA LEU A 44 2.30 -12.86 -23.37
C LEU A 44 1.08 -13.77 -23.54
N LEU A 45 1.22 -14.81 -24.35
CA LEU A 45 0.20 -15.87 -24.42
C LEU A 45 0.09 -16.57 -23.06
N ASN A 46 -1.13 -16.79 -22.58
CA ASN A 46 -1.46 -17.36 -21.27
C ASN A 46 -1.02 -16.52 -20.07
N ALA A 47 -0.86 -15.21 -20.24
CA ALA A 47 -0.59 -14.29 -19.15
C ALA A 47 -1.64 -13.15 -19.15
N ARG A 48 -2.70 -13.35 -18.37
CA ARG A 48 -3.82 -12.40 -18.18
C ARG A 48 -4.16 -12.28 -16.71
N SER A 49 -4.74 -11.15 -16.34
CA SER A 49 -5.35 -10.98 -15.03
C SER A 49 -6.77 -10.42 -15.16
N ASN A 50 -7.64 -10.87 -14.27
CA ASN A 50 -8.98 -10.34 -14.10
C ASN A 50 -9.20 -10.01 -12.63
N ALA A 51 -9.82 -8.86 -12.37
CA ALA A 51 -10.21 -8.45 -11.03
C ALA A 51 -11.66 -7.94 -11.08
N SER A 52 -12.50 -8.42 -10.19
CA SER A 52 -13.87 -7.95 -10.09
C SER A 52 -14.30 -7.83 -8.62
N GLY A 53 -15.30 -7.02 -8.36
CA GLY A 53 -15.82 -6.93 -7.01
C GLY A 53 -16.92 -5.88 -6.83
N HIS A 54 -17.42 -5.84 -5.60
CA HIS A 54 -18.39 -4.85 -5.17
C HIS A 54 -18.13 -4.44 -3.72
N SER A 55 -18.55 -3.24 -3.38
CA SER A 55 -18.46 -2.74 -2.01
C SER A 55 -19.72 -1.99 -1.62
N LEU A 56 -20.08 -2.12 -0.33
CA LEU A 56 -21.15 -1.39 0.32
C LEU A 56 -20.58 -0.70 1.56
N SER A 57 -20.96 0.53 1.81
CA SER A 57 -20.69 1.18 3.09
C SER A 57 -21.82 2.09 3.52
N ALA A 58 -22.02 2.15 4.83
CA ALA A 58 -22.93 3.07 5.48
C ALA A 58 -22.17 3.83 6.56
N THR A 59 -22.29 5.16 6.57
CA THR A 59 -21.71 6.01 7.60
C THR A 59 -22.78 6.96 8.12
N ALA A 60 -23.10 6.86 9.41
CA ALA A 60 -23.90 7.85 10.10
C ALA A 60 -22.99 8.66 11.03
N ALA A 61 -23.02 9.98 10.93
CA ALA A 61 -22.15 10.82 11.72
C ALA A 61 -22.79 12.16 12.08
N LYS A 62 -22.44 12.66 13.26
CA LYS A 62 -22.79 13.99 13.77
C LYS A 62 -21.51 14.70 14.21
N ALA A 63 -21.31 15.92 13.75
CA ALA A 63 -20.20 16.75 14.22
C ALA A 63 -20.43 17.18 15.68
N PRO A 64 -19.38 17.26 16.53
CA PRO A 64 -19.49 17.81 17.87
C PRO A 64 -19.79 19.32 17.79
N THR A 65 -20.63 19.79 18.70
CA THR A 65 -20.88 21.22 18.93
C THR A 65 -20.18 21.67 20.21
N VAL A 66 -20.20 22.96 20.51
CA VAL A 66 -19.60 23.49 21.74
C VAL A 66 -20.18 22.82 22.99
N ASP A 67 -21.50 22.58 23.02
CA ASP A 67 -22.20 21.99 24.15
C ASP A 67 -22.59 20.52 23.95
N GLY A 68 -22.32 19.93 22.78
CA GLY A 68 -22.80 18.61 22.40
C GLY A 68 -21.73 17.65 21.89
N TYR A 69 -22.03 16.37 22.06
CA TYR A 69 -21.20 15.29 21.52
C TYR A 69 -21.40 15.14 20.01
N GLY A 70 -20.32 14.88 19.29
CA GLY A 70 -20.33 14.28 17.97
C GLY A 70 -20.17 12.77 18.08
N TRP A 71 -20.58 12.06 17.07
CA TRP A 71 -20.42 10.62 16.99
C TRP A 71 -20.29 10.16 15.53
N ARG A 72 -19.71 8.98 15.33
CA ARG A 72 -19.62 8.30 14.05
C ARG A 72 -19.90 6.81 14.23
N LEU A 73 -20.76 6.29 13.38
CA LEU A 73 -20.98 4.86 13.19
C LEU A 73 -20.74 4.54 11.73
N GLN A 74 -19.92 3.55 11.45
CA GLN A 74 -19.62 3.11 10.10
C GLN A 74 -19.63 1.59 10.02
N ALA A 75 -20.24 1.06 8.96
CA ALA A 75 -20.15 -0.33 8.57
C ALA A 75 -19.78 -0.40 7.10
N TRP A 76 -18.99 -1.41 6.71
CA TRP A 76 -18.63 -1.63 5.33
C TRP A 76 -18.46 -3.13 5.05
N ARG A 77 -18.68 -3.51 3.79
CA ARG A 77 -18.39 -4.83 3.25
C ARG A 77 -17.83 -4.68 1.85
N ILE A 78 -16.81 -5.47 1.54
CA ILE A 78 -16.21 -5.60 0.23
C ILE A 78 -16.10 -7.07 -0.11
N GLU A 79 -16.47 -7.43 -1.33
CA GLU A 79 -16.24 -8.75 -1.91
C GLU A 79 -15.49 -8.57 -3.22
N SER A 80 -14.50 -9.41 -3.45
CA SER A 80 -13.69 -9.38 -4.65
C SER A 80 -13.30 -10.78 -5.07
N ASP A 81 -13.07 -10.94 -6.37
CA ASP A 81 -12.43 -12.12 -6.94
C ASP A 81 -11.29 -11.66 -7.84
N PHE A 82 -10.19 -12.38 -7.80
CA PHE A 82 -9.01 -12.10 -8.60
C PHE A 82 -8.55 -13.37 -9.29
N ALA A 83 -8.32 -13.30 -10.59
CA ALA A 83 -7.68 -14.35 -11.36
C ALA A 83 -6.41 -13.81 -12.02
N ASN A 84 -5.36 -14.62 -12.07
CA ASN A 84 -4.10 -14.25 -12.70
C ASN A 84 -3.40 -15.48 -13.25
N SER A 85 -3.10 -15.47 -14.53
CA SER A 85 -2.26 -16.50 -15.15
C SER A 85 -0.89 -15.96 -15.50
N SER A 86 0.11 -16.83 -15.46
CA SER A 86 1.48 -16.52 -15.84
C SER A 86 2.08 -17.59 -16.73
N ALA A 87 3.04 -17.21 -17.55
CA ALA A 87 3.73 -18.09 -18.47
C ALA A 87 5.25 -18.04 -18.27
N SER A 88 5.88 -19.18 -18.41
CA SER A 88 7.34 -19.27 -18.57
C SER A 88 7.71 -19.02 -20.03
N VAL A 89 8.70 -18.19 -20.25
CA VAL A 89 9.24 -17.88 -21.59
C VAL A 89 10.51 -18.70 -21.81
N ALA A 90 10.62 -19.37 -22.96
CA ALA A 90 11.84 -20.08 -23.33
C ALA A 90 13.04 -19.13 -23.43
N ALA A 91 14.25 -19.62 -23.17
CA ALA A 91 15.47 -18.80 -23.19
C ALA A 91 15.71 -18.08 -24.52
N ASP A 92 15.34 -18.70 -25.63
CA ASP A 92 15.39 -18.11 -26.99
C ASP A 92 14.18 -17.21 -27.32
N ARG A 93 13.25 -17.03 -26.35
CA ARG A 93 11.99 -16.28 -26.48
C ARG A 93 11.04 -16.75 -27.59
N SER A 94 11.24 -17.95 -28.12
CA SER A 94 10.44 -18.48 -29.23
C SER A 94 9.06 -19.02 -28.80
N THR A 95 8.95 -19.47 -27.55
CA THR A 95 7.74 -20.11 -27.02
C THR A 95 7.44 -19.70 -25.59
N THR A 96 6.16 -19.78 -25.22
CA THR A 96 5.69 -19.66 -23.84
C THR A 96 4.94 -20.93 -23.42
N THR A 97 5.06 -21.31 -22.15
CA THR A 97 4.29 -22.38 -21.54
C THR A 97 3.57 -21.85 -20.29
N PRO A 98 2.30 -22.25 -20.04
CA PRO A 98 1.60 -21.88 -18.82
C PRO A 98 2.41 -22.31 -17.58
N ALA A 99 2.65 -21.37 -16.66
CA ALA A 99 3.43 -21.61 -15.44
C ALA A 99 2.54 -21.70 -14.21
N ASN A 100 1.60 -20.78 -14.07
CA ASN A 100 0.61 -20.74 -13.00
C ASN A 100 -0.72 -20.20 -13.56
N ASP A 101 -1.81 -20.74 -13.07
CA ASP A 101 -3.17 -20.26 -13.31
C ASP A 101 -3.89 -20.16 -11.96
N GLN A 102 -3.83 -18.98 -11.36
CA GLN A 102 -4.63 -18.60 -10.20
C GLN A 102 -6.04 -18.24 -10.73
N TYR A 103 -6.85 -19.26 -11.00
CA TYR A 103 -8.11 -19.11 -11.70
C TYR A 103 -9.21 -18.48 -10.84
N LYS A 104 -9.06 -18.43 -9.52
CA LYS A 104 -10.04 -17.86 -8.61
C LYS A 104 -9.43 -17.53 -7.24
N THR A 105 -9.63 -16.29 -6.78
CA THR A 105 -9.18 -15.84 -5.45
C THR A 105 -10.28 -15.01 -4.80
N PRO A 106 -11.38 -15.67 -4.34
CA PRO A 106 -12.44 -14.98 -3.64
C PRO A 106 -11.93 -14.43 -2.32
N ALA A 107 -12.28 -13.19 -2.03
CA ALA A 107 -11.99 -12.53 -0.78
C ALA A 107 -13.20 -11.71 -0.31
N THR A 108 -13.49 -11.78 0.98
CA THR A 108 -14.51 -10.97 1.64
C THR A 108 -13.87 -10.22 2.81
N GLY A 109 -14.11 -8.93 2.86
CA GLY A 109 -13.76 -8.10 4.00
C GLY A 109 -14.98 -7.35 4.52
N TRP A 110 -15.10 -7.20 5.83
CA TRP A 110 -16.10 -6.33 6.44
C TRP A 110 -15.58 -5.70 7.72
N GLY A 111 -16.14 -4.57 8.09
CA GLY A 111 -15.74 -3.89 9.30
C GLY A 111 -16.79 -2.96 9.85
N LEU A 112 -16.62 -2.68 11.14
CA LEU A 112 -17.43 -1.76 11.94
C LEU A 112 -16.51 -0.74 12.59
N ASN A 113 -16.98 0.49 12.74
CA ASN A 113 -16.32 1.52 13.53
C ASN A 113 -17.38 2.33 14.30
N ALA A 114 -17.11 2.62 15.57
CA ALA A 114 -17.93 3.50 16.39
C ALA A 114 -17.01 4.49 17.11
N ALA A 115 -17.36 5.77 17.12
CA ALA A 115 -16.60 6.80 17.80
C ALA A 115 -17.53 7.83 18.44
N LEU A 116 -17.12 8.32 19.61
CA LEU A 116 -17.71 9.45 20.33
C LEU A 116 -16.68 10.55 20.45
N ARG A 117 -17.06 11.77 20.11
CA ARG A 117 -16.17 12.93 20.04
C ARG A 117 -16.76 14.12 20.78
N ARG A 118 -15.92 14.91 21.43
CA ARG A 118 -16.34 16.15 22.08
C ARG A 118 -15.28 17.25 21.89
N ARG A 119 -15.77 18.47 21.74
CA ARG A 119 -14.98 19.70 21.90
C ARG A 119 -15.23 20.23 23.29
N VAL A 120 -14.20 20.36 24.07
CA VAL A 120 -14.28 20.98 25.40
C VAL A 120 -13.72 22.39 25.29
N ALA A 121 -14.51 23.39 25.56
CA ALA A 121 -14.02 24.77 25.63
C ALA A 121 -13.14 24.88 26.91
N GLU A 122 -12.00 25.52 26.78
CA GLU A 122 -11.09 25.98 27.83
C GLU A 122 -10.66 25.00 28.94
N ILE A 123 -9.60 24.27 28.67
CA ILE A 123 -8.78 23.56 29.67
C ILE A 123 -7.35 24.10 29.61
N ALA A 124 -6.79 24.49 30.75
CA ALA A 124 -5.41 24.98 30.86
C ALA A 124 -5.04 26.12 29.89
N GLY A 125 -5.97 27.07 29.67
CA GLY A 125 -5.77 28.20 28.78
C GLY A 125 -5.84 27.86 27.30
N GLY A 126 -6.34 26.69 26.93
CA GLY A 126 -6.53 26.25 25.57
C GLY A 126 -7.78 25.41 25.37
N ARG A 127 -7.97 24.93 24.16
CA ARG A 127 -9.11 24.11 23.76
C ARG A 127 -8.69 22.65 23.61
N LEU A 128 -9.37 21.75 24.32
CA LEU A 128 -9.22 20.31 24.21
C LEU A 128 -10.33 19.73 23.32
N GLU A 129 -9.94 18.92 22.35
CA GLU A 129 -10.84 18.01 21.61
C GLU A 129 -10.42 16.57 21.91
N TRP A 130 -11.39 15.69 22.12
CA TRP A 130 -11.09 14.27 22.34
C TRP A 130 -12.06 13.36 21.62
N GLU A 131 -11.59 12.15 21.33
CA GLU A 131 -12.36 11.07 20.71
C GLU A 131 -12.05 9.77 21.45
N VAL A 132 -13.08 8.96 21.68
CA VAL A 132 -12.96 7.57 22.08
C VAL A 132 -13.69 6.72 21.06
N GLY A 133 -13.14 5.60 20.69
CA GLY A 133 -13.75 4.74 19.68
C GLY A 133 -13.30 3.30 19.77
N ALA A 134 -14.00 2.47 19.00
CA ALA A 134 -13.67 1.08 18.78
C ALA A 134 -13.97 0.70 17.34
N ASP A 135 -13.19 -0.23 16.80
CA ASP A 135 -13.42 -0.79 15.48
C ASP A 135 -13.05 -2.28 15.44
N ALA A 136 -13.60 -2.95 14.42
CA ALA A 136 -13.25 -4.32 14.11
C ALA A 136 -13.23 -4.51 12.60
N ARG A 137 -12.29 -5.33 12.11
CA ARG A 137 -12.14 -5.74 10.71
C ARG A 137 -11.97 -7.24 10.65
N PHE A 138 -12.62 -7.86 9.68
CA PHE A 138 -12.59 -9.28 9.42
C PHE A 138 -12.33 -9.49 7.94
N ASN A 139 -11.43 -10.40 7.61
CA ASN A 139 -11.09 -10.76 6.24
C ASN A 139 -11.06 -12.27 6.13
N GLU A 140 -11.65 -12.79 5.07
CA GLU A 140 -11.64 -14.19 4.66
C GLU A 140 -11.22 -14.24 3.21
N GLY A 141 -10.39 -15.22 2.83
CA GLY A 141 -10.02 -15.39 1.45
C GLY A 141 -9.29 -16.70 1.18
N ALA A 142 -9.39 -17.16 -0.05
CA ALA A 142 -8.70 -18.36 -0.49
C ALA A 142 -8.23 -18.21 -1.94
N THR A 143 -7.02 -18.68 -2.24
CA THR A 143 -6.50 -18.83 -3.57
C THR A 143 -6.76 -20.24 -4.09
N ASN A 144 -7.27 -20.36 -5.33
CA ASN A 144 -7.40 -21.60 -6.06
C ASN A 144 -6.55 -21.49 -7.32
N GLU A 145 -5.57 -22.37 -7.46
CA GLU A 145 -4.59 -22.26 -8.54
C GLU A 145 -4.14 -23.61 -9.09
N PHE A 146 -3.80 -23.62 -10.39
CA PHE A 146 -3.08 -24.70 -11.04
C PHE A 146 -1.66 -24.27 -11.33
N PHE A 147 -0.70 -25.15 -11.14
CA PHE A 147 0.69 -24.87 -11.44
C PHE A 147 1.40 -26.05 -12.08
N SER A 148 2.44 -25.73 -12.85
CA SER A 148 3.18 -26.70 -13.61
C SER A 148 4.23 -27.40 -12.78
N ASN A 149 4.59 -28.61 -13.20
CA ASN A 149 5.82 -29.25 -12.81
C ASN A 149 7.00 -28.64 -13.59
N PRO A 150 8.13 -28.28 -12.98
CA PRO A 150 9.28 -27.73 -13.69
C PRO A 150 9.87 -28.63 -14.81
N THR A 151 9.47 -29.89 -14.87
CA THR A 151 9.95 -30.86 -15.86
C THR A 151 8.94 -31.20 -16.96
N GLY A 152 7.74 -30.57 -16.98
CA GLY A 152 6.67 -30.96 -17.89
C GLY A 152 5.93 -29.81 -18.56
N ALA A 153 5.30 -30.08 -19.67
CA ALA A 153 4.37 -29.17 -20.33
C ALA A 153 3.01 -29.21 -19.61
N GLY A 154 2.46 -28.04 -19.27
CA GLY A 154 1.15 -27.88 -18.69
C GLY A 154 1.08 -28.01 -17.18
N PHE A 155 -0.13 -27.91 -16.63
CA PHE A 155 -0.38 -27.98 -15.20
C PHE A 155 -0.41 -29.42 -14.72
N ALA A 156 0.26 -29.68 -13.58
CA ALA A 156 0.33 -31.01 -12.97
C ALA A 156 -0.31 -31.06 -11.58
N ARG A 157 -0.41 -29.92 -10.91
CA ARG A 157 -0.91 -29.80 -9.54
C ARG A 157 -1.98 -28.72 -9.42
N GLY A 158 -2.95 -28.98 -8.55
CA GLY A 158 -3.86 -27.97 -8.03
C GLY A 158 -3.54 -27.65 -6.58
N ARG A 159 -3.78 -26.41 -6.19
CA ARG A 159 -3.66 -25.93 -4.82
C ARG A 159 -4.85 -25.07 -4.43
N ARG A 160 -5.25 -25.20 -3.17
CA ARG A 160 -6.14 -24.29 -2.47
C ARG A 160 -5.46 -23.89 -1.17
N ALA A 161 -5.40 -22.61 -0.88
CA ALA A 161 -4.80 -22.11 0.36
C ALA A 161 -5.52 -20.83 0.79
N GLY A 162 -5.77 -20.66 2.07
CA GLY A 162 -6.48 -19.52 2.59
C GLY A 162 -6.72 -19.59 4.08
N GLY A 163 -7.57 -18.71 4.58
CA GLY A 163 -7.90 -18.61 6.00
C GLY A 163 -8.68 -17.35 6.30
N GLU A 164 -8.74 -17.01 7.57
CA GLU A 164 -9.43 -15.85 8.12
C GLU A 164 -8.49 -15.01 8.97
N THR A 165 -8.63 -13.69 8.92
CA THR A 165 -7.93 -12.77 9.82
C THR A 165 -8.89 -11.76 10.40
N SER A 166 -8.69 -11.38 11.66
CA SER A 166 -9.44 -10.32 12.29
C SER A 166 -8.57 -9.43 13.17
N VAL A 167 -8.93 -8.15 13.25
CA VAL A 167 -8.37 -7.18 14.18
C VAL A 167 -9.50 -6.37 14.79
N ALA A 168 -9.57 -6.33 16.12
CA ALA A 168 -10.51 -5.51 16.85
C ALA A 168 -9.79 -4.67 17.90
N GLY A 169 -10.10 -3.38 17.98
CA GLY A 169 -9.42 -2.49 18.89
C GLY A 169 -10.30 -1.37 19.45
N ALA A 170 -9.82 -0.79 20.54
CA ALA A 170 -10.39 0.40 21.15
C ALA A 170 -9.30 1.46 21.33
N TYR A 171 -9.67 2.73 21.23
CA TYR A 171 -8.72 3.83 21.30
C TYR A 171 -9.28 5.07 22.02
N VAL A 172 -8.35 5.88 22.48
CA VAL A 172 -8.59 7.25 22.93
C VAL A 172 -7.59 8.17 22.26
N ASP A 173 -8.10 9.27 21.69
CA ASP A 173 -7.32 10.33 21.07
C ASP A 173 -7.70 11.69 21.66
N GLY A 174 -6.74 12.60 21.73
CA GLY A 174 -7.00 13.97 22.12
C GLY A 174 -6.06 14.95 21.46
N SER A 175 -6.52 16.20 21.28
CA SER A 175 -5.69 17.32 20.86
C SER A 175 -6.01 18.57 21.67
N TRP A 176 -4.98 19.24 22.11
CA TRP A 176 -5.05 20.50 22.84
C TRP A 176 -4.41 21.61 22.01
N THR A 177 -5.11 22.72 21.89
CA THR A 177 -4.62 23.93 21.19
C THR A 177 -4.69 25.10 22.12
N GLY A 178 -3.57 25.74 22.41
CA GLY A 178 -3.50 26.92 23.27
C GLY A 178 -2.21 27.72 23.05
N GLY A 179 -2.33 29.06 22.98
CA GLY A 179 -1.23 29.92 22.61
C GLY A 179 -0.61 29.50 21.27
N ASP A 180 0.71 29.35 21.24
CA ASP A 180 1.47 28.94 20.05
C ASP A 180 1.53 27.42 19.85
N TRP A 181 0.86 26.62 20.70
CA TRP A 181 1.00 25.18 20.74
C TRP A 181 -0.25 24.44 20.27
N LEU A 182 -0.01 23.38 19.54
CA LEU A 182 -0.93 22.26 19.34
C LEU A 182 -0.22 20.99 19.81
N VAL A 183 -0.84 20.25 20.73
CA VAL A 183 -0.36 18.94 21.19
C VAL A 183 -1.45 17.93 20.94
N ALA A 184 -1.10 16.80 20.35
CA ALA A 184 -2.04 15.70 20.09
C ALA A 184 -1.44 14.38 20.56
N GLY A 185 -2.29 13.48 21.07
CA GLY A 185 -1.85 12.16 21.51
C GLY A 185 -2.98 11.15 21.49
N GLY A 186 -2.63 9.89 21.42
CA GLY A 186 -3.57 8.79 21.42
C GLY A 186 -2.95 7.49 21.89
N LEU A 187 -3.79 6.64 22.41
CA LEU A 187 -3.49 5.29 22.86
C LEU A 187 -4.51 4.34 22.27
N ARG A 188 -4.05 3.20 21.77
CA ARG A 188 -4.90 2.17 21.17
C ARG A 188 -4.46 0.79 21.67
N TYR A 189 -5.43 -0.07 21.95
CA TYR A 189 -5.27 -1.48 22.23
C TYR A 189 -5.99 -2.28 21.15
N ASP A 190 -5.29 -3.25 20.56
CA ASP A 190 -5.77 -4.13 19.51
C ASP A 190 -5.59 -5.59 19.89
N ARG A 191 -6.54 -6.42 19.49
CA ARG A 191 -6.43 -7.86 19.47
C ARG A 191 -6.53 -8.35 18.03
N TRP A 192 -5.55 -9.13 17.60
CA TRP A 192 -5.52 -9.76 16.29
C TRP A 192 -5.74 -11.28 16.40
N LYS A 193 -6.25 -11.88 15.33
CA LYS A 193 -6.41 -13.33 15.18
C LYS A 193 -6.18 -13.76 13.75
N ASN A 194 -5.59 -14.95 13.60
CA ASN A 194 -5.47 -15.70 12.36
C ASN A 194 -6.12 -17.05 12.64
N GLU A 195 -7.19 -17.39 11.91
CA GLU A 195 -8.05 -18.55 12.18
C GLU A 195 -8.34 -19.31 10.88
N ALA A 196 -8.73 -20.59 10.98
CA ALA A 196 -9.16 -21.43 9.87
C ALA A 196 -8.14 -21.49 8.70
N GLY A 197 -6.86 -21.39 8.99
CA GLY A 197 -5.80 -21.48 7.98
C GLY A 197 -5.69 -22.88 7.39
N PHE A 198 -5.52 -22.98 6.06
CA PHE A 198 -5.37 -24.26 5.39
C PHE A 198 -4.53 -24.17 4.13
N ARG A 199 -3.91 -25.32 3.75
CA ARG A 199 -3.28 -25.54 2.47
C ARG A 199 -3.54 -26.97 2.00
N TYR A 200 -4.18 -27.12 0.85
CA TYR A 200 -4.49 -28.38 0.19
C TYR A 200 -3.88 -28.42 -1.20
N GLU A 201 -3.06 -29.45 -1.50
CA GLU A 201 -2.48 -29.67 -2.82
C GLU A 201 -2.80 -31.08 -3.32
N TYR A 202 -3.04 -31.21 -4.61
CA TYR A 202 -3.42 -32.47 -5.24
C TYR A 202 -2.86 -32.60 -6.65
N THR A 203 -2.72 -33.84 -7.11
CA THR A 203 -2.33 -34.16 -8.48
C THR A 203 -3.53 -34.02 -9.41
N LEU A 204 -3.44 -33.21 -10.47
CA LEU A 204 -4.54 -33.01 -11.41
C LEU A 204 -4.96 -34.29 -12.14
N ALA A 205 -4.01 -35.17 -12.47
CA ALA A 205 -4.29 -36.40 -13.22
C ALA A 205 -5.17 -37.40 -12.46
N THR A 206 -5.06 -37.46 -11.12
CA THR A 206 -5.74 -38.48 -10.30
C THR A 206 -6.64 -37.89 -9.22
N GLY A 207 -6.51 -36.59 -8.91
CA GLY A 207 -7.14 -35.97 -7.75
C GLY A 207 -6.52 -36.38 -6.40
N ALA A 208 -5.45 -37.18 -6.42
CA ALA A 208 -4.83 -37.66 -5.18
C ALA A 208 -4.19 -36.49 -4.40
N PRO A 209 -4.41 -36.42 -3.07
CA PRO A 209 -3.80 -35.41 -2.24
C PRO A 209 -2.28 -35.59 -2.16
N ILE A 210 -1.56 -34.49 -2.22
CA ILE A 210 -0.10 -34.39 -2.02
C ILE A 210 0.18 -33.76 -0.67
N LEU A 211 -0.64 -32.77 -0.29
CA LEU A 211 -0.54 -32.04 0.97
C LEU A 211 -1.98 -31.72 1.43
N ASP A 212 -2.25 -31.92 2.71
CA ASP A 212 -3.51 -31.57 3.36
C ASP A 212 -3.17 -31.09 4.77
N GLU A 213 -3.03 -29.76 4.90
CA GLU A 213 -2.61 -29.11 6.15
C GLU A 213 -3.69 -28.14 6.60
N THR A 214 -3.96 -28.16 7.89
CA THR A 214 -4.74 -27.14 8.61
C THR A 214 -3.81 -26.49 9.60
N ASP A 215 -3.76 -25.16 9.57
CA ASP A 215 -2.91 -24.39 10.47
C ASP A 215 -3.59 -24.21 11.83
N GLU A 216 -2.79 -24.09 12.88
CA GLU A 216 -3.29 -23.75 14.22
C GLU A 216 -3.76 -22.29 14.26
N ASP A 217 -4.88 -22.05 14.94
CA ASP A 217 -5.38 -20.70 15.20
C ASP A 217 -4.40 -19.93 16.10
N ARG A 218 -4.16 -18.70 15.76
CA ARG A 218 -3.26 -17.82 16.51
C ARG A 218 -3.93 -16.49 16.83
N SER A 219 -3.58 -15.93 17.98
CA SER A 219 -4.04 -14.60 18.38
C SER A 219 -3.04 -13.91 19.28
N GLY A 220 -3.11 -12.59 19.32
CA GLY A 220 -2.28 -11.79 20.22
C GLY A 220 -2.85 -10.39 20.38
N GLU A 221 -2.11 -9.58 21.10
CA GLU A 221 -2.52 -8.24 21.52
C GLU A 221 -1.38 -7.26 21.20
N VAL A 222 -1.74 -6.03 20.82
CA VAL A 222 -0.79 -4.95 20.55
C VAL A 222 -1.31 -3.66 21.15
N VAL A 223 -0.41 -2.91 21.79
CA VAL A 223 -0.67 -1.53 22.23
C VAL A 223 0.11 -0.58 21.34
N SER A 224 -0.59 0.40 20.77
CA SER A 224 -0.01 1.47 19.96
C SER A 224 -0.26 2.82 20.62
N ALA A 225 0.71 3.71 20.50
CA ALA A 225 0.63 5.06 21.05
C ALA A 225 1.17 6.09 20.06
N ARG A 226 0.68 7.33 20.17
CA ARG A 226 1.21 8.46 19.41
C ARG A 226 1.20 9.71 20.28
N LEU A 227 2.22 10.55 20.11
CA LEU A 227 2.29 11.88 20.68
C LEU A 227 2.89 12.81 19.63
N ALA A 228 2.24 13.94 19.39
CA ALA A 228 2.72 14.94 18.44
C ALA A 228 2.58 16.35 19.02
N ALA A 229 3.50 17.21 18.66
CA ALA A 229 3.47 18.62 19.01
C ALA A 229 3.79 19.49 17.80
N ARG A 230 3.11 20.62 17.68
CA ARG A 230 3.41 21.71 16.76
C ARG A 230 3.50 23.00 17.57
N ARG A 231 4.53 23.80 17.30
CA ARG A 231 4.68 25.13 17.88
C ARG A 231 4.83 26.17 16.78
N ASP A 232 4.02 27.21 16.85
CA ASP A 232 4.22 28.40 16.04
C ASP A 232 5.49 29.14 16.52
N LEU A 233 6.34 29.52 15.58
CA LEU A 233 7.62 30.18 15.87
C LEU A 233 7.64 31.65 15.46
N ALA A 234 6.47 32.27 15.22
CA ALA A 234 6.35 33.64 14.77
C ALA A 234 7.15 34.63 15.63
N ALA A 235 7.14 34.44 16.93
CA ALA A 235 7.89 35.29 17.88
C ALA A 235 9.42 35.18 17.78
N TRP A 236 9.95 34.08 17.15
CA TRP A 236 11.40 33.78 17.14
C TRP A 236 12.02 33.88 15.76
N LEU A 237 11.30 33.34 14.74
CA LEU A 237 11.78 33.26 13.35
C LEU A 237 10.98 34.15 12.39
N GLY A 238 9.88 34.75 12.87
CA GLY A 238 8.93 35.50 12.05
C GLY A 238 7.71 34.66 11.67
N GLU A 239 6.69 35.34 11.13
CA GLU A 239 5.42 34.72 10.75
C GLU A 239 5.60 33.65 9.67
N GLY A 240 4.85 32.56 9.79
CA GLY A 240 4.83 31.44 8.86
C GLY A 240 5.69 30.25 9.30
N TYR A 241 6.60 30.40 10.23
CA TYR A 241 7.44 29.31 10.72
C TYR A 241 6.74 28.50 11.82
N ALA A 242 6.86 27.19 11.75
CA ALA A 242 6.39 26.27 12.78
C ALA A 242 7.36 25.11 12.94
N TRP A 243 7.65 24.77 14.20
CA TRP A 243 8.29 23.50 14.56
C TRP A 243 7.24 22.43 14.74
N ARG A 244 7.57 21.19 14.36
CA ARG A 244 6.76 20.00 14.60
C ARG A 244 7.61 18.84 15.06
N ALA A 245 7.05 17.96 15.90
CA ALA A 245 7.64 16.67 16.26
C ALA A 245 6.54 15.65 16.52
N ALA A 246 6.85 14.40 16.28
CA ALA A 246 5.98 13.27 16.63
C ALA A 246 6.82 12.07 17.09
N ALA A 247 6.23 11.26 17.98
CA ALA A 247 6.69 9.93 18.34
C ALA A 247 5.48 9.00 18.27
N TYR A 248 5.65 7.82 17.69
CA TYR A 248 4.53 6.91 17.42
C TYR A 248 4.97 5.46 17.42
N SER A 249 3.99 4.60 17.69
CA SER A 249 4.09 3.17 17.43
C SER A 249 2.84 2.69 16.68
N GLY A 250 2.98 1.58 15.96
CA GLY A 250 1.93 0.94 15.21
C GLY A 250 2.27 -0.52 14.93
N PHE A 251 1.39 -1.24 14.26
CA PHE A 251 1.64 -2.61 13.87
C PHE A 251 0.94 -2.93 12.54
N ARG A 252 1.44 -3.97 11.87
CA ARG A 252 0.83 -4.57 10.69
C ARG A 252 0.66 -6.08 10.91
N PRO A 253 -0.55 -6.63 10.92
CA PRO A 253 -0.73 -8.07 10.92
C PRO A 253 -0.28 -8.68 9.60
N ALA A 254 0.13 -9.96 9.63
CA ALA A 254 0.41 -10.72 8.42
C ALA A 254 -0.84 -10.86 7.55
N THR A 255 -0.65 -10.84 6.23
CA THR A 255 -1.73 -11.03 5.26
C THR A 255 -2.00 -12.52 5.02
N LEU A 256 -3.20 -12.87 4.51
CA LEU A 256 -3.53 -14.25 4.14
C LEU A 256 -2.55 -14.86 3.14
N ASN A 257 -2.00 -14.04 2.23
CA ASN A 257 -0.95 -14.48 1.31
C ASN A 257 0.36 -14.84 2.03
N GLU A 258 0.74 -14.05 3.01
CA GLU A 258 1.97 -14.29 3.78
C GLU A 258 1.84 -15.54 4.66
N LEU A 259 0.64 -15.75 5.21
CA LEU A 259 0.35 -16.87 6.11
C LEU A 259 0.20 -18.21 5.38
N HIS A 260 -0.49 -18.26 4.22
CA HIS A 260 -1.00 -19.53 3.69
C HIS A 260 -0.60 -19.80 2.23
N ARG A 261 -0.25 -18.78 1.42
CA ARG A 261 -0.01 -18.97 -0.01
C ARG A 261 1.47 -18.96 -0.38
N PRO A 262 2.09 -20.11 -0.73
CA PRO A 262 3.38 -20.11 -1.41
C PRO A 262 3.20 -19.69 -2.88
N PHE A 263 4.25 -19.09 -3.46
CA PHE A 263 4.24 -18.72 -4.88
C PHE A 263 5.61 -18.96 -5.52
N ARG A 264 5.63 -19.01 -6.87
CA ARG A 264 6.85 -19.16 -7.66
C ARG A 264 6.95 -18.02 -8.67
N VAL A 265 8.14 -17.44 -8.77
CA VAL A 265 8.51 -16.49 -9.82
C VAL A 265 9.78 -17.00 -10.50
N GLY A 266 9.67 -17.41 -11.77
CA GLY A 266 10.78 -18.07 -12.45
C GLY A 266 11.24 -19.33 -11.71
N ASN A 267 12.51 -19.37 -11.35
CA ASN A 267 13.12 -20.47 -10.60
C ASN A 267 12.97 -20.33 -9.07
N ASP A 268 12.61 -19.15 -8.57
CA ASP A 268 12.50 -18.86 -7.15
C ASP A 268 11.15 -19.30 -6.59
N ILE A 269 11.16 -19.94 -5.44
CA ILE A 269 9.95 -20.30 -4.68
C ILE A 269 9.96 -19.55 -3.37
N THR A 270 8.83 -18.96 -3.00
CA THR A 270 8.61 -18.38 -1.67
C THR A 270 7.51 -19.16 -0.96
N GLU A 271 7.87 -19.82 0.14
CA GLU A 271 6.95 -20.51 1.03
C GLU A 271 6.21 -19.54 1.94
N ALA A 272 4.97 -19.88 2.23
CA ALA A 272 4.15 -19.22 3.23
C ALA A 272 4.58 -19.65 4.65
N ASN A 273 4.13 -18.88 5.65
CA ASN A 273 4.40 -19.21 7.05
C ASN A 273 3.22 -18.81 7.92
N SER A 274 2.40 -19.78 8.35
CA SER A 274 1.27 -19.58 9.24
C SER A 274 1.68 -19.17 10.66
N GLY A 275 2.95 -19.34 11.02
CA GLY A 275 3.54 -18.93 12.27
C GLY A 275 3.90 -17.45 12.40
N LEU A 276 3.62 -16.61 11.39
CA LEU A 276 3.96 -15.18 11.43
C LEU A 276 3.20 -14.43 12.53
N GLU A 277 3.92 -13.53 13.17
CA GLU A 277 3.38 -12.52 14.09
C GLU A 277 3.29 -11.15 13.40
N PRO A 278 2.52 -10.20 13.94
CA PRO A 278 2.50 -8.85 13.41
C PRO A 278 3.86 -8.17 13.50
N GLU A 279 4.23 -7.44 12.46
CA GLU A 279 5.32 -6.47 12.55
C GLU A 279 4.91 -5.31 13.44
N THR A 280 5.84 -4.78 14.22
CA THR A 280 5.64 -3.58 15.01
C THR A 280 6.55 -2.47 14.55
N LEU A 281 6.01 -1.25 14.49
CA LEU A 281 6.74 -0.04 14.13
C LEU A 281 6.82 0.90 15.31
N ARG A 282 7.98 1.49 15.54
CA ARG A 282 8.16 2.68 16.37
C ARG A 282 8.97 3.73 15.62
N GLY A 283 8.60 4.99 15.80
CA GLY A 283 9.27 6.07 15.10
C GLY A 283 9.24 7.37 15.86
N ILE A 284 10.19 8.22 15.52
CA ILE A 284 10.27 9.61 15.97
C ILE A 284 10.64 10.49 14.80
N GLU A 285 10.02 11.66 14.72
CA GLU A 285 10.33 12.66 13.72
C GLU A 285 10.32 14.05 14.31
N THR A 286 11.10 14.94 13.72
CA THR A 286 11.04 16.37 14.02
C THR A 286 11.36 17.18 12.77
N GLY A 287 10.79 18.37 12.68
CA GLY A 287 10.97 19.18 11.49
C GLY A 287 10.59 20.64 11.68
N LEU A 288 10.97 21.41 10.70
CA LEU A 288 10.61 22.82 10.55
C LEU A 288 9.75 22.98 9.30
N ALA A 289 8.71 23.79 9.40
CA ALA A 289 7.84 24.13 8.29
C ALA A 289 7.72 25.67 8.19
N PHE A 290 7.52 26.12 6.96
CA PHE A 290 7.23 27.52 6.65
C PHE A 290 6.06 27.58 5.65
N ASP A 291 5.11 28.47 5.91
CA ASP A 291 3.99 28.72 5.00
C ASP A 291 3.57 30.18 5.10
N ARG A 292 3.92 30.97 4.09
CA ARG A 292 3.53 32.39 4.00
C ARG A 292 3.65 32.89 2.56
N SER A 293 2.70 33.76 2.17
CA SER A 293 2.77 34.55 0.94
C SER A 293 3.00 33.73 -0.34
N GLY A 294 2.40 32.52 -0.40
CA GLY A 294 2.49 31.64 -1.58
C GLY A 294 3.80 30.83 -1.65
N VAL A 295 4.62 30.87 -0.59
CA VAL A 295 5.77 29.98 -0.40
C VAL A 295 5.51 29.07 0.79
N ALA A 296 5.58 27.77 0.57
CA ALA A 296 5.52 26.77 1.64
C ALA A 296 6.66 25.76 1.47
N TRP A 297 7.29 25.39 2.58
CA TRP A 297 8.29 24.33 2.61
C TRP A 297 8.33 23.62 3.96
N GLY A 298 8.80 22.39 3.95
CA GLY A 298 9.05 21.58 5.13
C GLY A 298 10.34 20.81 5.02
N ALA A 299 11.03 20.67 6.15
CA ALA A 299 12.17 19.79 6.32
C ALA A 299 11.92 18.92 7.56
N THR A 300 12.02 17.60 7.41
CA THR A 300 11.77 16.64 8.49
C THR A 300 12.91 15.63 8.53
N VAL A 301 13.46 15.39 9.70
CA VAL A 301 14.33 14.26 9.96
C VAL A 301 13.53 13.22 10.74
N PHE A 302 13.73 11.95 10.43
CA PHE A 302 13.01 10.85 11.04
C PHE A 302 13.94 9.69 11.37
N TRP A 303 13.51 8.90 12.33
CA TRP A 303 14.04 7.58 12.63
C TRP A 303 12.87 6.62 12.85
N ASN A 304 12.93 5.45 12.20
CA ASN A 304 11.93 4.39 12.29
C ASN A 304 12.63 3.06 12.56
N GLU A 305 11.99 2.22 13.34
CA GLU A 305 12.40 0.84 13.57
C GLU A 305 11.18 -0.08 13.43
N ILE A 306 11.29 -1.07 12.54
CA ILE A 306 10.31 -2.14 12.39
C ILE A 306 10.91 -3.37 13.06
N GLU A 307 10.27 -3.84 14.12
CA GLU A 307 10.62 -5.10 14.79
C GLU A 307 9.74 -6.23 14.21
N ASP A 308 10.26 -7.45 14.21
CA ASP A 308 9.61 -8.64 13.65
C ASP A 308 9.19 -8.47 12.18
N ALA A 309 10.01 -7.76 11.40
CA ALA A 309 9.75 -7.48 9.99
C ALA A 309 9.50 -8.79 9.20
N ILE A 310 8.40 -8.85 8.46
CA ILE A 310 8.05 -9.99 7.62
C ILE A 310 8.79 -9.83 6.29
N VAL A 311 9.86 -10.57 6.13
CA VAL A 311 10.69 -10.57 4.92
C VAL A 311 10.79 -11.96 4.30
N ASN A 312 11.21 -12.02 3.05
CA ASN A 312 11.48 -13.28 2.35
C ASN A 312 12.90 -13.72 2.67
N VAL A 313 13.06 -14.69 3.56
CA VAL A 313 14.37 -15.21 3.98
C VAL A 313 14.76 -16.36 3.08
N THR A 314 15.91 -16.28 2.42
CA THR A 314 16.48 -17.38 1.64
C THR A 314 16.90 -18.51 2.60
N ILE A 315 16.28 -19.68 2.44
CA ILE A 315 16.49 -20.88 3.28
C ILE A 315 17.08 -22.06 2.50
N GLY A 316 17.26 -21.92 1.19
CA GLY A 316 17.88 -22.95 0.36
C GLY A 316 18.11 -22.51 -1.06
N GLU A 317 19.04 -23.19 -1.74
CA GLU A 317 19.42 -22.91 -3.13
C GLU A 317 19.23 -24.15 -4.01
N GLY A 318 18.93 -23.93 -5.30
CA GLY A 318 18.83 -24.98 -6.30
C GLY A 318 20.19 -25.31 -6.95
N PRO A 319 20.33 -26.49 -7.60
CA PRO A 319 19.29 -27.50 -7.80
C PRO A 319 19.08 -28.40 -6.58
N ALA A 320 17.91 -28.39 -6.00
CA ALA A 320 17.56 -29.20 -4.84
C ALA A 320 16.03 -29.47 -4.78
N THR A 321 15.63 -30.53 -4.08
CA THR A 321 14.21 -30.84 -3.80
C THR A 321 13.95 -30.66 -2.31
N PHE A 322 12.98 -29.80 -1.99
CA PHE A 322 12.55 -29.50 -0.63
C PHE A 322 11.19 -30.14 -0.33
N PRO A 323 10.95 -30.61 0.90
CA PRO A 323 9.75 -31.40 1.23
C PRO A 323 8.41 -30.74 0.87
N ARG A 324 8.26 -29.42 1.12
CA ARG A 324 7.01 -28.68 0.83
C ARG A 324 7.05 -27.93 -0.50
N ALA A 325 8.16 -27.30 -0.79
CA ALA A 325 8.31 -26.46 -1.98
C ALA A 325 8.48 -27.28 -3.28
N GLY A 326 8.96 -28.54 -3.19
CA GLY A 326 9.31 -29.36 -4.32
C GLY A 326 10.66 -28.99 -4.92
N PHE A 327 10.84 -29.15 -6.23
CA PHE A 327 12.11 -28.95 -6.91
C PHE A 327 12.36 -27.45 -7.20
N VAL A 328 13.52 -26.96 -6.75
CA VAL A 328 14.10 -25.66 -7.09
C VAL A 328 15.19 -25.89 -8.12
N PRO A 329 15.11 -25.32 -9.35
CA PRO A 329 16.14 -25.47 -10.37
C PRO A 329 17.45 -24.77 -10.02
N ALA A 330 18.50 -25.05 -10.79
CA ALA A 330 19.76 -24.34 -10.71
C ALA A 330 19.57 -22.82 -10.95
N GLY A 331 20.22 -21.98 -10.15
CA GLY A 331 20.08 -20.52 -10.16
C GLY A 331 18.79 -20.01 -9.52
N GLY A 332 17.93 -20.89 -8.99
CA GLY A 332 16.78 -20.51 -8.20
C GLY A 332 17.03 -20.67 -6.70
N VAL A 333 16.24 -20.01 -5.88
CA VAL A 333 16.29 -20.06 -4.42
C VAL A 333 14.94 -20.44 -3.82
N LEU A 334 15.00 -21.10 -2.67
CA LEU A 334 13.85 -21.28 -1.80
C LEU A 334 13.90 -20.23 -0.71
N ARG A 335 12.86 -19.42 -0.64
CA ARG A 335 12.61 -18.46 0.44
C ARG A 335 11.44 -18.90 1.30
N GLN A 336 11.42 -18.41 2.51
CA GLN A 336 10.24 -18.46 3.38
C GLN A 336 9.98 -17.10 3.98
N ARG A 337 8.73 -16.71 4.11
CA ARG A 337 8.35 -15.52 4.87
C ARG A 337 8.60 -15.77 6.35
N GLN A 338 9.37 -14.90 6.97
CA GLN A 338 9.72 -15.00 8.39
C GLN A 338 9.70 -13.61 9.04
N ASN A 339 9.39 -13.56 10.33
CA ASN A 339 9.67 -12.40 11.17
C ASN A 339 11.18 -12.41 11.44
N ALA A 340 11.96 -11.78 10.58
CA ALA A 340 13.41 -11.93 10.53
C ALA A 340 14.13 -10.66 10.98
N GLY A 341 14.07 -10.42 12.28
CA GLY A 341 14.87 -9.35 12.87
C GLY A 341 14.22 -7.96 12.79
N THR A 342 15.06 -6.94 12.63
CA THR A 342 14.68 -5.54 12.76
C THR A 342 15.13 -4.78 11.51
N ILE A 343 14.28 -3.87 11.00
CA ILE A 343 14.68 -2.90 9.98
C ILE A 343 14.77 -1.53 10.64
N LYS A 344 15.94 -0.91 10.59
CA LYS A 344 16.18 0.44 11.08
C LYS A 344 16.35 1.39 9.91
N ALA A 345 15.61 2.49 9.91
CA ALA A 345 15.67 3.49 8.88
C ALA A 345 15.74 4.89 9.50
N TRP A 346 16.62 5.73 9.00
CA TRP A 346 16.63 7.14 9.30
C TRP A 346 16.77 7.94 8.02
N GLY A 347 16.32 9.18 8.04
CA GLY A 347 16.34 9.94 6.81
C GLY A 347 15.92 11.39 6.97
N LEU A 348 15.90 12.03 5.81
CA LEU A 348 15.54 13.44 5.62
C LEU A 348 14.47 13.54 4.53
N GLU A 349 13.40 14.23 4.82
CA GLU A 349 12.39 14.62 3.85
C GLU A 349 12.37 16.14 3.70
N LEU A 350 12.43 16.60 2.46
CA LEU A 350 12.26 17.98 2.07
C LEU A 350 11.07 18.09 1.12
N ASN A 351 10.20 19.07 1.36
CA ASN A 351 9.12 19.38 0.43
C ASN A 351 8.96 20.90 0.32
N GLY A 352 8.56 21.36 -0.85
CA GLY A 352 8.35 22.79 -1.06
C GLY A 352 7.40 23.06 -2.21
N SER A 353 6.70 24.19 -2.09
CA SER A 353 5.90 24.75 -3.16
C SER A 353 6.03 26.26 -3.17
N VAL A 354 6.02 26.83 -4.35
CA VAL A 354 6.04 28.27 -4.53
C VAL A 354 5.05 28.68 -5.63
N ARG A 355 4.19 29.60 -5.30
CA ARG A 355 3.37 30.32 -6.29
C ARG A 355 4.17 31.50 -6.82
N ALA A 356 4.98 31.25 -7.86
CA ALA A 356 5.91 32.23 -8.43
C ALA A 356 5.17 33.43 -9.05
N THR A 357 3.99 33.17 -9.63
CA THR A 357 3.04 34.21 -10.10
C THR A 357 1.61 33.70 -9.85
N GLU A 358 0.60 34.50 -10.16
CA GLU A 358 -0.80 34.04 -10.13
C GLU A 358 -1.07 32.89 -11.12
N ALA A 359 -0.24 32.78 -12.14
CA ALA A 359 -0.37 31.80 -13.21
C ALA A 359 0.61 30.62 -13.10
N LEU A 360 1.65 30.70 -12.27
CA LEU A 360 2.73 29.72 -12.21
C LEU A 360 2.97 29.23 -10.77
N ALA A 361 2.79 27.93 -10.56
CA ALA A 361 3.13 27.24 -9.33
C ALA A 361 4.21 26.17 -9.59
N LEU A 362 5.16 26.06 -8.67
CA LEU A 362 6.22 25.06 -8.67
C LEU A 362 6.12 24.24 -7.39
N ASN A 363 6.38 22.96 -7.47
CA ASN A 363 6.49 22.08 -6.30
C ASN A 363 7.67 21.14 -6.45
N ALA A 364 8.24 20.71 -5.33
CA ALA A 364 9.29 19.70 -5.28
C ALA A 364 9.25 18.95 -3.96
N ALA A 365 9.63 17.68 -4.00
CA ALA A 365 9.88 16.87 -2.82
C ALA A 365 11.11 16.00 -3.04
N LEU A 366 11.86 15.78 -1.96
CA LEU A 366 13.05 14.94 -1.92
C LEU A 366 12.98 14.11 -0.63
N SER A 367 13.21 12.81 -0.75
CA SER A 367 13.39 11.90 0.39
C SER A 367 14.74 11.21 0.26
N TRP A 368 15.48 11.20 1.33
CA TRP A 368 16.67 10.38 1.51
C TRP A 368 16.47 9.46 2.70
N THR A 369 16.68 8.15 2.51
CA THR A 369 16.47 7.14 3.53
C THR A 369 17.66 6.19 3.54
N ASP A 370 18.31 6.07 4.68
CA ASP A 370 19.29 5.03 4.95
C ASP A 370 18.63 3.96 5.83
N ALA A 371 18.44 2.77 5.25
CA ALA A 371 17.76 1.66 5.88
C ALA A 371 18.63 0.42 5.87
N GLU A 372 18.68 -0.27 7.01
CA GLU A 372 19.48 -1.47 7.23
C GLU A 372 18.66 -2.55 7.94
N VAL A 373 18.88 -3.79 7.55
CA VAL A 373 18.28 -4.99 8.15
C VAL A 373 19.26 -5.54 9.20
N ASP A 374 18.77 -5.81 10.40
CA ASP A 374 19.40 -6.68 11.38
C ASP A 374 18.63 -8.02 11.39
N GLY A 375 19.15 -9.03 10.72
CA GLY A 375 18.51 -10.33 10.58
C GLY A 375 18.47 -11.18 11.86
N GLY A 376 19.08 -10.72 12.94
CA GLY A 376 19.12 -11.43 14.21
C GLY A 376 19.62 -12.85 14.06
N THR A 377 19.04 -13.77 14.84
CA THR A 377 19.37 -15.21 14.78
C THR A 377 18.60 -15.96 13.70
N ALA A 378 17.46 -15.43 13.24
CA ALA A 378 16.60 -16.06 12.25
C ALA A 378 17.16 -15.95 10.82
N ALA A 379 17.80 -14.83 10.50
CA ALA A 379 18.34 -14.55 9.18
C ALA A 379 19.66 -13.77 9.25
N PRO A 380 20.73 -14.27 9.91
CA PRO A 380 21.97 -13.55 10.14
C PRO A 380 22.65 -13.08 8.84
N GLN A 381 22.38 -13.75 7.71
CA GLN A 381 22.85 -13.37 6.39
C GLN A 381 22.29 -12.04 5.87
N LEU A 382 21.21 -11.53 6.46
CA LEU A 382 20.59 -10.25 6.08
C LEU A 382 21.18 -9.06 6.86
N THR A 383 21.95 -9.30 7.90
CA THR A 383 22.49 -8.23 8.75
C THR A 383 23.45 -7.35 7.98
N GLY A 384 23.19 -6.02 8.00
CA GLY A 384 23.94 -5.02 7.26
C GLY A 384 23.47 -4.82 5.81
N LEU A 385 22.47 -5.60 5.34
CA LEU A 385 21.91 -5.43 4.01
C LEU A 385 20.76 -4.41 4.00
N ARG A 386 20.44 -3.89 2.81
CA ARG A 386 19.32 -2.98 2.62
C ARG A 386 18.02 -3.77 2.40
N PRO A 387 16.87 -3.26 2.87
CA PRO A 387 15.58 -3.83 2.50
C PRO A 387 15.39 -3.85 0.99
N ALA A 388 14.83 -4.95 0.46
CA ALA A 388 14.48 -5.04 -0.94
C ALA A 388 13.46 -3.97 -1.36
N GLN A 389 13.51 -3.49 -2.60
CA GLN A 389 12.63 -2.50 -3.19
C GLN A 389 12.61 -1.11 -2.50
N ALA A 390 13.61 -0.80 -1.67
CA ALA A 390 13.74 0.47 -0.94
C ALA A 390 14.83 1.36 -1.57
N PRO A 391 14.48 2.36 -2.41
CA PRO A 391 15.47 3.30 -2.94
C PRO A 391 16.01 4.20 -1.82
N GLU A 392 17.29 4.54 -1.90
CA GLU A 392 17.91 5.48 -0.95
C GLU A 392 17.46 6.92 -1.20
N TRP A 393 17.28 7.27 -2.47
CA TRP A 393 16.84 8.59 -2.89
C TRP A 393 15.58 8.50 -3.74
N SER A 394 14.61 9.34 -3.43
CA SER A 394 13.47 9.60 -4.30
C SER A 394 13.20 11.10 -4.38
N ALA A 395 12.84 11.59 -5.57
CA ALA A 395 12.53 12.99 -5.75
C ALA A 395 11.37 13.17 -6.75
N THR A 396 10.59 14.22 -6.52
CA THR A 396 9.57 14.68 -7.47
C THR A 396 9.71 16.18 -7.66
N ALA A 397 9.43 16.64 -8.87
CA ALA A 397 9.34 18.07 -9.17
C ALA A 397 8.16 18.31 -10.12
N GLY A 398 7.40 19.37 -9.89
CA GLY A 398 6.23 19.71 -10.67
C GLY A 398 6.14 21.19 -11.01
N VAL A 399 5.53 21.45 -12.15
CA VAL A 399 5.22 22.80 -12.65
C VAL A 399 3.76 22.82 -13.09
N ASP A 400 2.97 23.72 -12.52
CA ASP A 400 1.61 24.02 -12.96
C ASP A 400 1.58 25.46 -13.51
N TRP A 401 1.26 25.58 -14.79
CA TRP A 401 1.25 26.85 -15.47
C TRP A 401 -0.07 27.10 -16.19
N ARG A 402 -0.79 28.13 -15.75
CA ARG A 402 -1.93 28.70 -16.48
C ARG A 402 -1.40 29.63 -17.56
N ALA A 403 -1.07 29.04 -18.74
CA ALA A 403 -0.45 29.75 -19.85
C ALA A 403 -1.36 30.86 -20.42
N THR A 404 -2.68 30.62 -20.38
CA THR A 404 -3.72 31.61 -20.71
C THR A 404 -4.95 31.39 -19.81
N ASP A 405 -5.97 32.23 -19.92
CA ASP A 405 -7.25 32.03 -19.21
C ASP A 405 -7.97 30.72 -19.59
N ARG A 406 -7.57 30.11 -20.72
CA ARG A 406 -8.18 28.88 -21.24
C ARG A 406 -7.22 27.66 -21.28
N LEU A 407 -5.92 27.87 -21.14
CA LEU A 407 -4.93 26.80 -21.28
C LEU A 407 -4.11 26.67 -20.00
N SER A 408 -4.18 25.50 -19.40
CA SER A 408 -3.33 25.08 -18.28
C SER A 408 -2.40 23.96 -18.73
N LEU A 409 -1.13 24.04 -18.34
CA LEU A 409 -0.08 23.07 -18.61
C LEU A 409 0.49 22.55 -17.28
N GLY A 410 0.72 21.25 -17.19
CA GLY A 410 1.36 20.61 -16.07
C GLY A 410 2.54 19.76 -16.53
N LEU A 411 3.62 19.82 -15.80
CA LEU A 411 4.78 18.92 -15.95
C LEU A 411 5.08 18.32 -14.59
N ALA A 412 5.43 17.03 -14.55
CA ALA A 412 5.87 16.33 -13.34
C ALA A 412 7.04 15.41 -13.68
N ALA A 413 8.14 15.55 -12.95
CA ALA A 413 9.28 14.65 -13.02
C ALA A 413 9.37 13.82 -11.76
N ARG A 414 9.78 12.55 -11.88
CA ARG A 414 10.06 11.64 -10.78
C ARG A 414 11.43 11.00 -10.99
N TYR A 415 12.16 10.89 -9.90
CA TYR A 415 13.45 10.19 -9.84
C TYR A 415 13.41 9.17 -8.70
N GLU A 416 13.95 7.99 -8.96
CA GLU A 416 14.26 6.96 -7.97
C GLU A 416 15.70 6.49 -8.19
N SER A 417 16.47 6.36 -7.10
CA SER A 417 17.82 5.78 -7.18
C SER A 417 17.77 4.28 -7.41
N ALA A 418 18.90 3.67 -7.74
CA ALA A 418 19.03 2.22 -7.74
C ALA A 418 18.60 1.61 -6.41
N ARG A 419 18.01 0.40 -6.48
CA ARG A 419 17.55 -0.39 -5.34
C ARG A 419 17.74 -1.87 -5.59
N PHE A 420 17.66 -2.67 -4.57
CA PHE A 420 17.76 -4.13 -4.70
C PHE A 420 16.39 -4.78 -4.89
N ASP A 421 16.32 -5.82 -5.73
CA ASP A 421 15.09 -6.61 -5.93
C ASP A 421 14.95 -7.73 -4.89
N ASP A 422 16.05 -8.21 -4.34
CA ASP A 422 16.08 -9.35 -3.44
C ASP A 422 16.65 -9.03 -2.04
N ASP A 423 16.33 -9.91 -1.09
CA ASP A 423 16.75 -9.84 0.30
C ASP A 423 18.27 -9.88 0.49
N LEU A 424 19.00 -10.61 -0.40
CA LEU A 424 20.46 -10.76 -0.34
C LEU A 424 21.22 -9.63 -1.03
N ASN A 425 20.54 -8.62 -1.57
CA ASN A 425 21.10 -7.52 -2.33
C ASN A 425 21.95 -7.98 -3.53
N SER A 426 21.59 -9.12 -4.12
CA SER A 426 22.33 -9.71 -5.25
C SER A 426 21.85 -9.22 -6.60
N ARG A 427 20.64 -8.65 -6.68
CA ARG A 427 20.00 -8.14 -7.90
C ARG A 427 19.67 -6.68 -7.74
N THR A 428 20.22 -5.85 -8.59
CA THR A 428 20.02 -4.39 -8.58
C THR A 428 19.04 -4.00 -9.68
N LEU A 429 18.09 -3.15 -9.33
CA LEU A 429 17.23 -2.44 -10.28
C LEU A 429 17.82 -1.07 -10.53
N ASP A 430 17.90 -0.70 -11.81
CA ASP A 430 18.52 0.55 -12.24
C ASP A 430 17.76 1.80 -11.79
N PRO A 431 18.45 2.93 -11.59
CA PRO A 431 17.80 4.19 -11.29
C PRO A 431 16.96 4.67 -12.46
N ALA A 432 15.84 5.31 -12.18
CA ALA A 432 14.93 5.78 -13.22
C ALA A 432 14.54 7.25 -13.05
N VAL A 433 14.37 7.93 -14.19
CA VAL A 433 13.75 9.25 -14.27
C VAL A 433 12.58 9.19 -15.24
N THR A 434 11.39 9.58 -14.81
CA THR A 434 10.22 9.73 -15.69
C THR A 434 9.76 11.18 -15.73
N LEU A 435 9.19 11.58 -16.86
CA LEU A 435 8.56 12.88 -17.06
C LEU A 435 7.12 12.67 -17.55
N ASP A 436 6.19 13.29 -16.88
CA ASP A 436 4.78 13.33 -17.28
C ASP A 436 4.42 14.76 -17.69
N ALA A 437 3.53 14.89 -18.69
CA ALA A 437 3.05 16.19 -19.15
C ALA A 437 1.53 16.14 -19.34
N ARG A 438 0.87 17.25 -19.03
CA ARG A 438 -0.58 17.43 -19.17
C ARG A 438 -0.91 18.81 -19.73
N ALA A 439 -1.90 18.86 -20.62
CA ALA A 439 -2.51 20.09 -21.14
C ALA A 439 -4.01 20.01 -20.95
N GLU A 440 -4.61 21.10 -20.46
CA GLU A 440 -6.07 21.26 -20.31
C GLU A 440 -6.51 22.55 -20.98
N TRP A 441 -7.49 22.46 -21.85
CA TRP A 441 -8.03 23.58 -22.57
C TRP A 441 -9.53 23.73 -22.34
N SER A 442 -9.95 24.92 -21.82
CA SER A 442 -11.35 25.28 -21.68
C SER A 442 -11.92 25.72 -23.03
N ALA A 443 -12.73 24.86 -23.66
CA ALA A 443 -13.31 25.09 -24.98
C ALA A 443 -14.56 25.98 -24.93
N GLY A 444 -15.12 26.26 -23.74
CA GLY A 444 -16.29 27.07 -23.51
C GLY A 444 -16.91 26.74 -22.15
N ASP A 445 -18.09 27.28 -21.87
CA ASP A 445 -18.78 27.07 -20.60
C ASP A 445 -19.08 25.60 -20.36
N GLY A 446 -18.49 25.04 -19.29
CA GLY A 446 -18.68 23.67 -18.88
C GLY A 446 -17.97 22.60 -19.73
N VAL A 447 -17.13 22.98 -20.74
CA VAL A 447 -16.40 22.01 -21.59
C VAL A 447 -14.90 22.17 -21.45
N MET A 448 -14.21 21.11 -21.01
CA MET A 448 -12.75 21.04 -20.93
C MET A 448 -12.25 19.89 -21.79
N ILE A 449 -11.28 20.14 -22.66
CA ILE A 449 -10.53 19.12 -23.42
C ILE A 449 -9.16 18.97 -22.75
N TRP A 450 -8.72 17.75 -22.56
CA TRP A 450 -7.40 17.49 -21.98
C TRP A 450 -6.64 16.43 -22.74
N ALA A 451 -5.31 16.53 -22.69
CA ALA A 451 -4.37 15.51 -23.14
C ALA A 451 -3.28 15.34 -22.09
N ALA A 452 -2.81 14.11 -21.94
CA ALA A 452 -1.72 13.77 -21.04
C ALA A 452 -0.80 12.75 -21.68
N VAL A 453 0.47 12.81 -21.34
CA VAL A 453 1.47 11.79 -21.64
C VAL A 453 2.19 11.44 -20.36
N ASP A 454 2.14 10.16 -19.99
CA ASP A 454 2.90 9.60 -18.88
C ASP A 454 4.17 8.97 -19.45
N ASN A 455 5.29 9.04 -18.72
CA ASN A 455 6.60 8.58 -19.15
C ASN A 455 6.94 9.09 -20.56
N ALA A 456 6.93 10.40 -20.76
CA ALA A 456 7.04 11.05 -22.07
C ALA A 456 8.29 10.65 -22.87
N PHE A 457 9.39 10.30 -22.20
CA PHE A 457 10.63 9.88 -22.82
C PHE A 457 10.75 8.37 -23.03
N ASP A 458 9.71 7.60 -22.66
CA ASP A 458 9.70 6.13 -22.76
C ASP A 458 10.87 5.48 -22.00
N ALA A 459 11.15 6.01 -20.80
CA ALA A 459 12.21 5.49 -19.95
C ALA A 459 11.85 4.07 -19.47
N ASP A 460 12.83 3.17 -19.53
CA ASP A 460 12.72 1.84 -18.95
C ASP A 460 12.81 1.94 -17.43
N VAL A 461 11.72 1.61 -16.75
CA VAL A 461 11.66 1.59 -15.28
C VAL A 461 11.65 0.15 -14.82
N GLU A 462 12.77 -0.35 -14.33
CA GLU A 462 12.84 -1.70 -13.81
C GLU A 462 12.06 -1.83 -12.50
N VAL A 463 11.15 -2.80 -12.43
CA VAL A 463 10.29 -3.05 -11.26
C VAL A 463 10.55 -4.41 -10.61
N SER A 464 11.24 -5.30 -11.31
CA SER A 464 11.66 -6.61 -10.80
C SER A 464 12.83 -7.16 -11.61
N MET A 465 13.59 -8.08 -11.00
CA MET A 465 14.67 -8.81 -11.65
C MET A 465 14.61 -10.29 -11.25
N THR A 466 14.50 -11.19 -12.23
CA THR A 466 14.49 -12.64 -11.93
C THR A 466 15.91 -13.15 -11.66
N GLY A 467 16.05 -14.36 -11.09
CA GLY A 467 17.34 -15.02 -10.88
C GLY A 467 18.10 -15.40 -12.18
N SER A 468 17.48 -15.19 -13.35
CA SER A 468 18.08 -15.36 -14.66
C SER A 468 18.32 -14.01 -15.39
N ASP A 469 18.43 -12.92 -14.65
CA ASP A 469 18.67 -11.55 -15.12
C ASP A 469 17.63 -11.05 -16.15
N VAL A 470 16.37 -11.48 -15.98
CA VAL A 470 15.27 -10.97 -16.80
C VAL A 470 14.56 -9.87 -16.01
N ALA A 471 14.69 -8.62 -16.50
CA ALA A 471 14.01 -7.47 -15.92
C ALA A 471 12.53 -7.45 -16.28
N GLY A 472 11.68 -7.09 -15.29
CA GLY A 472 10.30 -6.67 -15.50
C GLY A 472 10.25 -5.15 -15.52
N TYR A 473 9.49 -4.57 -16.45
CA TYR A 473 9.41 -3.13 -16.62
C TYR A 473 8.06 -2.58 -16.21
N GLY A 474 8.05 -1.37 -15.71
CA GLY A 474 6.87 -0.55 -15.48
C GLY A 474 6.18 -0.12 -16.78
N PRO A 475 5.07 0.65 -16.68
CA PRO A 475 4.34 1.09 -17.86
C PRO A 475 5.21 1.90 -18.82
N PRO A 476 5.17 1.61 -20.13
CA PRO A 476 5.84 2.42 -21.15
C PRO A 476 5.14 3.77 -21.31
N ARG A 477 5.65 4.61 -22.22
CA ARG A 477 4.98 5.86 -22.56
C ARG A 477 3.52 5.63 -22.91
N THR A 478 2.62 6.32 -22.19
CA THR A 478 1.18 6.22 -22.37
C THR A 478 0.60 7.59 -22.71
N VAL A 479 -0.13 7.68 -23.81
CA VAL A 479 -0.81 8.92 -24.23
C VAL A 479 -2.30 8.77 -24.01
N ARG A 480 -2.92 9.76 -23.36
CA ARG A 480 -4.35 9.80 -23.05
C ARG A 480 -4.93 11.14 -23.44
N ALA A 481 -6.19 11.15 -23.88
CA ALA A 481 -6.93 12.37 -24.12
C ALA A 481 -8.40 12.19 -23.76
N GLY A 482 -9.09 13.28 -23.44
CA GLY A 482 -10.50 13.20 -23.09
C GLY A 482 -11.19 14.55 -23.06
N VAL A 483 -12.51 14.51 -22.88
CA VAL A 483 -13.37 15.67 -22.71
C VAL A 483 -14.13 15.55 -21.40
N ARG A 484 -14.16 16.62 -20.63
CA ARG A 484 -14.95 16.74 -19.40
C ARG A 484 -16.07 17.74 -19.60
N PHE A 485 -17.27 17.35 -19.23
CA PHE A 485 -18.43 18.22 -19.19
C PHE A 485 -18.80 18.52 -17.74
N SER A 486 -19.07 19.80 -17.44
CA SER A 486 -19.56 20.28 -16.14
C SER A 486 -20.86 21.03 -16.35
N TYR A 487 -21.89 20.74 -15.55
CA TYR A 487 -23.23 21.33 -15.64
C TYR A 487 -23.49 22.26 -14.46
#